data_4ff79d2dabc538139bca86398ddbc552
#
_entry.id   4ff79d2dabc538139bca86398ddbc552
#
_cell.length_a   1.000
_cell.length_b   1.000
_cell.length_c   1.000
_cell.angle_alpha   90.00
_cell.angle_beta   90.00
_cell.angle_gamma   90.00
#
_symmetry.space_group_name_H-M   'P 1'
#
loop_
_entity.id
_entity.type
_entity.pdbx_description
1 polymer ?
#
loop_
_entity_poly.entity_id
_entity_poly.type
_entity_poly.pdbx_seq_one_letter_code
_entity_poly.pdbx_strand_id
1 'polypeptide(L)'
;CDRNGARVLPTLLETHKPLDLVILMLGTNDLKPAVHGQAISAKNGIKKLVSLVRHHDWSLDVEGPGVLIVAPPPFCEAANPDFAAMFGRSIEESHMLGSLYADLADEMECGFFDASTVAKTSPLDGIHLDAANTKAVGKALAPVVSLMLGL
;
A
#
# COMPACT_ATOMS: atom_id res chain seq x y z
N CYS A 1 -8.96 -15.79 -5.01
CA CYS A 1 -9.58 -14.79 -4.12
C CYS A 1 -9.91 -13.53 -4.91
N ASP A 2 -11.14 -13.04 -4.78
CA ASP A 2 -11.64 -11.88 -5.57
C ASP A 2 -11.08 -10.53 -5.07
N ARG A 3 -10.27 -10.55 -4.02
CA ARG A 3 -9.62 -9.37 -3.44
C ARG A 3 -8.16 -9.19 -3.87
N ASN A 4 -7.75 -9.78 -4.99
CA ASN A 4 -6.42 -9.62 -5.53
C ASN A 4 -6.32 -8.29 -6.29
N GLY A 5 -5.50 -7.35 -5.82
CA GLY A 5 -5.32 -6.04 -6.41
C GLY A 5 -4.93 -6.09 -7.89
N ALA A 6 -4.11 -7.03 -8.30
CA ALA A 6 -3.70 -7.17 -9.69
C ALA A 6 -4.82 -7.59 -10.65
N ARG A 7 -5.91 -8.16 -10.13
CA ARG A 7 -7.10 -8.51 -10.93
C ARG A 7 -8.09 -7.35 -11.03
N VAL A 8 -8.13 -6.49 -10.02
CA VAL A 8 -9.09 -5.38 -9.94
C VAL A 8 -8.54 -4.11 -10.57
N LEU A 9 -7.23 -3.85 -10.38
CA LEU A 9 -6.58 -2.61 -10.80
C LEU A 9 -6.77 -2.28 -12.29
N PRO A 10 -6.61 -3.20 -13.27
CA PRO A 10 -6.81 -2.86 -14.68
C PRO A 10 -8.20 -2.29 -15.00
N THR A 11 -9.24 -2.86 -14.38
CA THR A 11 -10.62 -2.35 -14.53
C THR A 11 -10.77 -0.97 -13.91
N LEU A 12 -10.17 -0.72 -12.74
CA LEU A 12 -10.21 0.60 -12.10
C LEU A 12 -9.48 1.65 -12.93
N LEU A 13 -8.30 1.34 -13.47
CA LEU A 13 -7.56 2.25 -14.34
C LEU A 13 -8.40 2.61 -15.57
N GLU A 14 -8.99 1.62 -16.23
CA GLU A 14 -9.82 1.84 -17.42
C GLU A 14 -11.05 2.70 -17.16
N THR A 15 -11.72 2.48 -16.02
CA THR A 15 -12.97 3.19 -15.70
C THR A 15 -12.77 4.57 -15.11
N HIS A 16 -11.55 4.92 -14.64
CA HIS A 16 -11.26 6.19 -13.99
C HIS A 16 -10.27 7.08 -14.76
N LYS A 17 -9.75 6.60 -15.91
CA LYS A 17 -8.87 7.42 -16.74
C LYS A 17 -9.60 8.65 -17.32
N PRO A 18 -8.92 9.81 -17.53
CA PRO A 18 -7.50 10.04 -17.22
C PRO A 18 -7.23 10.19 -15.72
N LEU A 19 -6.04 9.77 -15.27
CA LEU A 19 -5.58 9.87 -13.89
C LEU A 19 -4.24 10.61 -13.86
N ASP A 20 -4.04 11.50 -12.88
CA ASP A 20 -2.77 12.18 -12.64
C ASP A 20 -1.90 11.42 -11.64
N LEU A 21 -2.51 10.70 -10.71
CA LEU A 21 -1.81 9.96 -9.65
C LEU A 21 -2.55 8.69 -9.25
N VAL A 22 -1.81 7.60 -9.05
CA VAL A 22 -2.29 6.36 -8.43
C VAL A 22 -1.56 6.13 -7.11
N ILE A 23 -2.30 5.99 -6.02
CA ILE A 23 -1.76 5.70 -4.70
C ILE A 23 -1.98 4.21 -4.38
N LEU A 24 -0.89 3.50 -4.09
CA LEU A 24 -0.90 2.07 -3.76
C LEU A 24 -0.57 1.87 -2.28
N MET A 25 -1.59 1.62 -1.45
CA MET A 25 -1.43 1.28 -0.03
C MET A 25 -1.98 -0.14 0.20
N LEU A 26 -1.20 -1.14 -0.14
CA LEU A 26 -1.54 -2.55 -0.06
C LEU A 26 -0.37 -3.35 0.53
N GLY A 27 -0.59 -4.67 0.79
CA GLY A 27 0.43 -5.57 1.33
C GLY A 27 0.06 -6.19 2.67
N THR A 28 -0.75 -5.53 3.49
CA THR A 28 -1.21 -6.03 4.79
C THR A 28 -1.77 -7.47 4.71
N ASN A 29 -2.62 -7.76 3.74
CA ASN A 29 -3.21 -9.09 3.59
C ASN A 29 -2.24 -10.13 3.03
N ASP A 30 -1.18 -9.72 2.36
CA ASP A 30 -0.14 -10.63 1.85
C ASP A 30 0.67 -11.25 2.99
N LEU A 31 0.72 -10.59 4.15
CA LEU A 31 1.39 -11.08 5.36
C LEU A 31 0.62 -12.18 6.09
N LYS A 32 -0.63 -12.50 5.69
CA LYS A 32 -1.31 -13.68 6.23
C LYS A 32 -0.56 -14.94 5.84
N PRO A 33 -0.20 -15.83 6.78
CA PRO A 33 0.48 -17.10 6.45
C PRO A 33 -0.29 -17.94 5.42
N ALA A 34 -1.61 -17.85 5.39
CA ALA A 34 -2.46 -18.55 4.41
C ALA A 34 -2.39 -17.93 2.99
N VAL A 35 -1.79 -16.74 2.83
CA VAL A 35 -1.59 -16.10 1.52
C VAL A 35 -0.13 -16.28 1.10
N HIS A 36 0.80 -15.55 1.73
CA HIS A 36 2.24 -15.65 1.50
C HIS A 36 3.03 -15.58 2.82
N GLY A 37 2.61 -14.71 3.74
CA GLY A 37 3.20 -14.55 5.06
C GLY A 37 4.55 -13.82 5.11
N GLN A 38 5.01 -13.25 4.00
CA GLN A 38 6.33 -12.63 3.88
C GLN A 38 6.26 -11.22 3.28
N ALA A 39 7.03 -10.30 3.84
CA ALA A 39 7.13 -8.92 3.38
C ALA A 39 7.66 -8.80 1.94
N ILE A 40 8.61 -9.67 1.58
CA ILE A 40 9.15 -9.71 0.21
C ILE A 40 8.07 -10.07 -0.83
N SER A 41 7.10 -10.90 -0.47
CA SER A 41 5.98 -11.23 -1.35
C SER A 41 5.03 -10.03 -1.52
N ALA A 42 4.80 -9.26 -0.46
CA ALA A 42 4.06 -8.01 -0.52
C ALA A 42 4.77 -6.98 -1.42
N LYS A 43 6.10 -6.80 -1.27
CA LYS A 43 6.92 -5.97 -2.17
C LYS A 43 6.74 -6.37 -3.63
N ASN A 44 6.85 -7.67 -3.95
CA ASN A 44 6.66 -8.17 -5.31
C ASN A 44 5.23 -7.93 -5.84
N GLY A 45 4.24 -7.99 -4.95
CA GLY A 45 2.86 -7.62 -5.26
C GLY A 45 2.74 -6.15 -5.67
N ILE A 46 3.30 -5.22 -4.89
CA ILE A 46 3.34 -3.79 -5.22
C ILE A 46 4.10 -3.54 -6.53
N LYS A 47 5.27 -4.17 -6.73
CA LYS A 47 6.03 -4.08 -7.98
C LYS A 47 5.18 -4.44 -9.19
N LYS A 48 4.39 -5.51 -9.09
CA LYS A 48 3.45 -5.91 -10.13
C LYS A 48 2.36 -4.86 -10.37
N LEU A 49 1.82 -4.25 -9.31
CA LEU A 49 0.79 -3.22 -9.44
C LEU A 49 1.34 -1.95 -10.11
N VAL A 50 2.54 -1.50 -9.74
CA VAL A 50 3.22 -0.40 -10.42
C VAL A 50 3.41 -0.70 -11.91
N SER A 51 3.85 -1.92 -12.24
CA SER A 51 4.00 -2.34 -13.64
C SER A 51 2.67 -2.33 -14.39
N LEU A 52 1.57 -2.73 -13.75
CA LEU A 52 0.24 -2.66 -14.37
C LEU A 52 -0.20 -1.22 -14.64
N VAL A 53 0.08 -0.28 -13.74
CA VAL A 53 -0.20 1.15 -13.95
C VAL A 53 0.61 1.67 -15.14
N ARG A 54 1.90 1.40 -15.20
CA ARG A 54 2.80 1.91 -16.25
C ARG A 54 2.54 1.35 -17.63
N HIS A 55 2.12 0.09 -17.72
CA HIS A 55 1.83 -0.57 -19.00
C HIS A 55 0.34 -0.55 -19.36
N HIS A 56 -0.47 0.19 -18.64
CA HIS A 56 -1.88 0.40 -19.00
C HIS A 56 -1.95 1.26 -20.26
N ASP A 57 -2.97 1.05 -21.09
CA ASP A 57 -3.21 1.86 -22.28
C ASP A 57 -3.82 3.21 -21.90
N TRP A 58 -2.98 4.22 -21.81
CA TRP A 58 -3.36 5.58 -21.43
C TRP A 58 -3.83 6.46 -22.60
N SER A 59 -3.93 5.93 -23.81
CA SER A 59 -4.15 6.67 -25.07
C SER A 59 -2.91 7.48 -25.51
N LEU A 60 -2.77 7.67 -26.81
CA LEU A 60 -1.53 8.19 -27.43
C LEU A 60 -1.13 9.60 -26.98
N ASP A 61 -2.09 10.41 -26.52
CA ASP A 61 -1.86 11.81 -26.16
C ASP A 61 -1.91 12.07 -24.64
N VAL A 62 -1.94 11.01 -23.83
CA VAL A 62 -2.05 11.15 -22.37
C VAL A 62 -0.85 10.47 -21.69
N GLU A 63 -0.08 11.26 -20.95
CA GLU A 63 0.95 10.72 -20.07
C GLU A 63 0.31 9.89 -18.96
N GLY A 64 0.90 8.73 -18.67
CA GLY A 64 0.40 7.89 -17.57
C GLY A 64 0.58 8.56 -16.21
N PRO A 65 -0.22 8.20 -15.19
CA PRO A 65 -0.19 8.84 -13.89
C PRO A 65 1.11 8.59 -13.13
N GLY A 66 1.48 9.53 -12.29
CA GLY A 66 2.46 9.29 -11.23
C GLY A 66 2.00 8.13 -10.33
N VAL A 67 2.94 7.46 -9.67
CA VAL A 67 2.63 6.40 -8.70
C VAL A 67 3.21 6.76 -7.34
N LEU A 68 2.40 6.70 -6.30
CA LEU A 68 2.81 6.84 -4.91
C LEU A 68 2.64 5.50 -4.19
N ILE A 69 3.74 4.94 -3.72
CA ILE A 69 3.75 3.74 -2.87
C ILE A 69 3.66 4.17 -1.41
N VAL A 70 2.65 3.66 -0.71
CA VAL A 70 2.45 3.91 0.72
C VAL A 70 2.66 2.63 1.49
N ALA A 71 3.69 2.60 2.36
CA ALA A 71 3.87 1.50 3.29
C ALA A 71 2.83 1.61 4.42
N PRO A 72 2.02 0.56 4.67
CA PRO A 72 1.11 0.55 5.81
C PRO A 72 1.89 0.52 7.13
N PRO A 73 1.33 1.04 8.24
CA PRO A 73 1.94 0.89 9.55
C PRO A 73 2.10 -0.59 9.93
N PRO A 74 3.18 -0.94 10.67
CA PRO A 74 3.39 -2.31 11.12
C PRO A 74 2.30 -2.79 12.07
N PHE A 75 2.14 -4.10 12.14
CA PHE A 75 1.22 -4.75 13.05
C PHE A 75 1.66 -4.58 14.50
N CYS A 76 0.69 -4.61 15.41
CA CYS A 76 0.94 -4.75 16.84
C CYS A 76 0.22 -5.99 17.38
N GLU A 77 0.47 -6.31 18.64
CA GLU A 77 -0.27 -7.38 19.31
C GLU A 77 -1.77 -7.06 19.36
N ALA A 78 -2.57 -8.05 18.98
CA ALA A 78 -4.03 -7.95 18.93
C ALA A 78 -4.65 -8.43 20.24
N ALA A 79 -5.57 -7.65 20.80
CA ALA A 79 -6.40 -8.10 21.91
C ALA A 79 -7.42 -9.17 21.48
N ASN A 80 -7.82 -9.14 20.21
CA ASN A 80 -8.72 -10.15 19.64
C ASN A 80 -7.94 -11.44 19.32
N PRO A 81 -8.31 -12.60 19.92
CA PRO A 81 -7.56 -13.86 19.76
C PRO A 81 -7.58 -14.40 18.32
N ASP A 82 -8.64 -14.18 17.55
CA ASP A 82 -8.72 -14.65 16.17
C ASP A 82 -7.72 -13.88 15.27
N PHE A 83 -7.61 -12.57 15.47
CA PHE A 83 -6.61 -11.76 14.76
C PHE A 83 -5.19 -12.09 15.23
N ALA A 84 -4.97 -12.28 16.52
CA ALA A 84 -3.68 -12.71 17.06
C ALA A 84 -3.25 -14.06 16.45
N ALA A 85 -4.16 -15.03 16.32
CA ALA A 85 -3.90 -16.32 15.68
C ALA A 85 -3.61 -16.16 14.17
N MET A 86 -4.30 -15.25 13.50
CA MET A 86 -4.20 -15.05 12.05
C MET A 86 -2.94 -14.28 11.64
N PHE A 87 -2.50 -13.29 12.43
CA PHE A 87 -1.46 -12.35 12.04
C PHE A 87 -0.29 -12.25 13.02
N GLY A 88 -0.39 -12.81 14.22
CA GLY A 88 0.63 -12.65 15.25
C GLY A 88 2.04 -13.08 14.81
N ARG A 89 2.15 -14.06 13.94
CA ARG A 89 3.43 -14.51 13.37
C ARG A 89 3.99 -13.57 12.29
N SER A 90 3.22 -12.59 11.85
CA SER A 90 3.59 -11.67 10.77
C SER A 90 3.93 -10.27 11.28
N ILE A 91 4.02 -10.07 12.60
CA ILE A 91 4.38 -8.78 13.20
C ILE A 91 5.77 -8.36 12.72
N GLU A 92 6.77 -9.25 12.83
CA GLU A 92 8.15 -8.97 12.39
C GLU A 92 8.21 -8.67 10.88
N GLU A 93 7.51 -9.45 10.06
CA GLU A 93 7.43 -9.21 8.62
C GLU A 93 6.80 -7.85 8.30
N SER A 94 5.79 -7.43 9.07
CA SER A 94 5.15 -6.13 8.86
C SER A 94 6.10 -4.94 9.08
N HIS A 95 7.06 -5.07 9.99
CA HIS A 95 8.09 -4.05 10.24
C HIS A 95 9.07 -3.87 9.06
N MET A 96 9.19 -4.87 8.19
CA MET A 96 10.06 -4.78 7.01
C MET A 96 9.42 -4.05 5.82
N LEU A 97 8.11 -3.85 5.82
CA LEU A 97 7.40 -3.25 4.68
C LEU A 97 7.90 -1.84 4.36
N GLY A 98 8.16 -1.01 5.38
CA GLY A 98 8.63 0.36 5.20
C GLY A 98 9.89 0.43 4.35
N SER A 99 10.95 -0.28 4.75
CA SER A 99 12.23 -0.31 4.03
C SER A 99 12.12 -0.96 2.66
N LEU A 100 11.42 -2.10 2.56
CA LEU A 100 11.25 -2.80 1.29
C LEU A 100 10.47 -1.97 0.26
N TYR A 101 9.50 -1.17 0.69
CA TYR A 101 8.71 -0.32 -0.19
C TYR A 101 9.46 0.96 -0.56
N ALA A 102 10.31 1.50 0.33
CA ALA A 102 11.21 2.59 0.01
C ALA A 102 12.20 2.18 -1.10
N ASP A 103 12.90 1.04 -0.91
CA ASP A 103 13.81 0.49 -1.92
C ASP A 103 13.10 0.24 -3.27
N LEU A 104 11.84 -0.24 -3.22
CA LEU A 104 11.06 -0.46 -4.42
C LEU A 104 10.67 0.85 -5.12
N ALA A 105 10.32 1.86 -4.34
CA ALA A 105 9.96 3.17 -4.88
C ALA A 105 11.16 3.80 -5.60
N ASP A 106 12.35 3.72 -5.01
CA ASP A 106 13.60 4.16 -5.66
C ASP A 106 13.90 3.34 -6.93
N GLU A 107 13.80 2.00 -6.85
CA GLU A 107 14.01 1.10 -8.01
C GLU A 107 13.08 1.43 -9.18
N MET A 108 11.84 1.80 -8.87
CA MET A 108 10.79 2.04 -9.86
C MET A 108 10.47 3.53 -10.04
N GLU A 109 11.29 4.44 -9.57
CA GLU A 109 11.07 5.91 -9.71
C GLU A 109 9.64 6.32 -9.35
N CYS A 110 9.15 5.84 -8.19
CA CYS A 110 7.84 6.16 -7.63
C CYS A 110 7.97 7.11 -6.45
N GLY A 111 6.91 7.85 -6.13
CA GLY A 111 6.80 8.50 -4.83
C GLY A 111 6.71 7.46 -3.70
N PHE A 112 7.20 7.82 -2.52
CA PHE A 112 7.12 6.97 -1.33
C PHE A 112 6.62 7.72 -0.11
N PHE A 113 5.78 7.05 0.69
CA PHE A 113 5.35 7.54 1.99
C PHE A 113 5.25 6.38 2.98
N ASP A 114 5.90 6.52 4.14
CA ASP A 114 5.77 5.55 5.24
C ASP A 114 4.69 6.02 6.21
N ALA A 115 3.53 5.37 6.21
CA ALA A 115 2.42 5.72 7.09
C ALA A 115 2.71 5.44 8.57
N SER A 116 3.73 4.64 8.90
CA SER A 116 4.16 4.40 10.29
C SER A 116 4.72 5.65 10.97
N THR A 117 5.16 6.64 10.18
CA THR A 117 5.67 7.93 10.70
C THR A 117 4.60 8.79 11.36
N VAL A 118 3.33 8.55 11.07
CA VAL A 118 2.20 9.37 11.54
C VAL A 118 1.04 8.56 12.13
N ALA A 119 1.05 7.25 11.98
CA ALA A 119 -0.04 6.38 12.40
C ALA A 119 0.47 5.03 12.91
N LYS A 120 -0.35 4.37 13.69
CA LYS A 120 -0.14 3.02 14.19
C LYS A 120 -1.42 2.19 14.10
N THR A 121 -1.28 0.89 14.05
CA THR A 121 -2.40 -0.05 14.06
C THR A 121 -3.11 -0.05 15.42
N SER A 122 -4.40 -0.34 15.42
CA SER A 122 -5.21 -0.45 16.64
C SER A 122 -4.89 -1.74 17.40
N PRO A 123 -4.67 -1.70 18.72
CA PRO A 123 -4.46 -2.90 19.51
C PRO A 123 -5.74 -3.79 19.65
N LEU A 124 -6.88 -3.34 19.14
CA LEU A 124 -8.10 -4.14 19.14
C LEU A 124 -7.93 -5.40 18.27
N ASP A 125 -7.37 -5.22 17.07
CA ASP A 125 -7.12 -6.31 16.12
C ASP A 125 -5.67 -6.39 15.63
N GLY A 126 -4.84 -5.43 16.01
CA GLY A 126 -3.42 -5.40 15.70
C GLY A 126 -3.08 -4.96 14.26
N ILE A 127 -4.06 -4.65 13.41
CA ILE A 127 -3.88 -4.49 11.96
C ILE A 127 -4.52 -3.24 11.40
N HIS A 128 -5.78 -2.99 11.73
CA HIS A 128 -6.52 -1.88 11.17
C HIS A 128 -6.19 -0.55 11.88
N LEU A 129 -6.35 0.54 11.16
CA LEU A 129 -6.26 1.88 11.70
C LEU A 129 -7.60 2.24 12.36
N ASP A 130 -7.54 2.88 13.52
CA ASP A 130 -8.69 3.56 14.06
C ASP A 130 -8.98 4.87 13.28
N ALA A 131 -10.08 5.55 13.61
CA ALA A 131 -10.48 6.77 12.93
C ALA A 131 -9.45 7.90 13.08
N ALA A 132 -8.75 8.01 14.23
CA ALA A 132 -7.74 9.03 14.47
C ALA A 132 -6.49 8.78 13.61
N ASN A 133 -6.00 7.55 13.57
CA ASN A 133 -4.85 7.14 12.76
C ASN A 133 -5.16 7.22 11.26
N THR A 134 -6.36 6.82 10.81
CA THR A 134 -6.80 7.00 9.42
C THR A 134 -6.77 8.48 9.01
N LYS A 135 -7.26 9.36 9.88
CA LYS A 135 -7.25 10.81 9.64
C LYS A 135 -5.84 11.38 9.63
N ALA A 136 -4.93 10.87 10.47
CA ALA A 136 -3.53 11.28 10.50
C ALA A 136 -2.83 10.93 9.17
N VAL A 137 -3.02 9.72 8.65
CA VAL A 137 -2.50 9.33 7.34
C VAL A 137 -3.01 10.25 6.23
N GLY A 138 -4.32 10.50 6.17
CA GLY A 138 -4.89 11.38 5.15
C GLY A 138 -4.34 12.81 5.20
N LYS A 139 -4.15 13.36 6.41
CA LYS A 139 -3.55 14.70 6.58
C LYS A 139 -2.08 14.74 6.14
N ALA A 140 -1.32 13.69 6.43
CA ALA A 140 0.10 13.62 6.07
C ALA A 140 0.31 13.34 4.58
N LEU A 141 -0.59 12.61 3.94
CA LEU A 141 -0.55 12.37 2.49
C LEU A 141 -0.87 13.63 1.68
N ALA A 142 -1.71 14.54 2.17
CA ALA A 142 -2.13 15.71 1.43
C ALA A 142 -0.98 16.55 0.85
N PRO A 143 0.05 16.97 1.62
CA PRO A 143 1.18 17.73 1.07
C PRO A 143 2.03 16.89 0.10
N VAL A 144 2.15 15.57 0.31
CA VAL A 144 2.88 14.68 -0.61
C VAL A 144 2.18 14.61 -1.96
N VAL A 145 0.86 14.45 -1.94
CA VAL A 145 0.03 14.43 -3.15
C VAL A 145 0.08 15.78 -3.86
N SER A 146 -0.04 16.91 -3.13
CA SER A 146 0.08 18.25 -3.72
C SER A 146 1.43 18.43 -4.42
N LEU A 147 2.53 18.02 -3.77
CA LEU A 147 3.87 18.09 -4.38
C LEU A 147 3.96 17.27 -5.67
N MET A 148 3.43 16.04 -5.67
CA MET A 148 3.47 15.16 -6.85
C MET A 148 2.62 15.68 -8.00
N LEU A 149 1.56 16.42 -7.70
CA LEU A 149 0.66 17.02 -8.70
C LEU A 149 1.08 18.45 -9.11
N GLY A 150 2.14 19.00 -8.51
CA GLY A 150 2.59 20.36 -8.80
C GLY A 150 1.65 21.46 -8.29
N LEU A 151 0.90 21.19 -7.20
CA LEU A 151 -0.09 22.09 -6.60
C LEU A 151 0.48 22.86 -5.41
#